data_6aaadefd758d91922eea9e9ec9f50b6a
#
_entry.id   6aaadefd758d91922eea9e9ec9f50b6a
#
_cell.length_a   1.000
_cell.length_b   1.000
_cell.length_c   1.000
_cell.angle_alpha   90.00
_cell.angle_beta   90.00
_cell.angle_gamma   90.00
#
_symmetry.space_group_name_H-M   'P 1'
#
loop_
_entity.id
_entity.type
_entity.pdbx_description
1 polymer ?
#
loop_
_entity_poly.entity_id
_entity_poly.type
_entity_poly.pdbx_seq_one_letter_code
_entity_poly.pdbx_strand_id
1 'polypeptide(L)'
;MDPKKRVSSLKQYPVLAVFTLFFAALFVLDLVTPDRAYSELENTTLTQRPKLTAVSVDGLNNYFTNYTKYVKDQVFGRDQWISLQSLAETTLFQKTQSGGILLGREHRMFARSYRVLPTEERVWNKNLAAVQSLGERYPGKVSFMLVPSASVLYPEDLPLAAPQMDEEGRIDEAQAALPAVQFLRVTDALRAHKDEYLYYRTDHHWTTLGAYYAYEQFCEAQGLTPFDRSAHPVETAENFYGTHYSKARTWNAEPDTITWYDLPNRLTIWNITAPGQPTEGTQTGLYDTGKLDVYDKYAMFLHGNNGLSRVEGDGTGKILVIKDSYANSFVPYLTANYAAIDVVDFRNYNYGLDQLIADNDYDAILVLYSYSSFTSDPYLYRAGVAG
;
A
#
# COMPACT_ATOMS: atom_id res chain seq x y z
N MET A 1 28.04 48.08 30.93
CA MET A 1 26.98 47.17 31.39
C MET A 1 27.65 46.02 32.13
N ASP A 2 27.45 45.90 33.43
CA ASP A 2 28.15 44.97 34.30
C ASP A 2 27.72 43.50 33.96
N PRO A 3 28.65 42.61 33.60
CA PRO A 3 28.34 41.22 33.24
C PRO A 3 27.67 40.45 34.40
N LYS A 4 27.89 40.85 35.65
CA LYS A 4 27.23 40.27 36.82
C LYS A 4 25.75 40.57 36.93
N LYS A 5 25.23 41.64 36.34
CA LYS A 5 23.80 41.95 36.29
C LYS A 5 23.03 41.13 35.26
N ARG A 6 23.69 40.62 34.21
CA ARG A 6 23.04 39.73 33.18
C ARG A 6 22.75 38.31 33.70
N VAL A 7 23.61 37.78 34.54
CA VAL A 7 23.43 36.43 35.13
C VAL A 7 22.30 36.40 36.17
N SER A 8 22.04 37.52 36.83
CA SER A 8 20.92 37.64 37.78
C SER A 8 19.55 37.64 37.13
N SER A 9 19.41 38.14 35.89
CA SER A 9 18.12 38.15 35.17
C SER A 9 17.69 36.77 34.68
N LEU A 10 18.61 35.90 34.27
CA LEU A 10 18.34 34.52 33.90
C LEU A 10 17.82 33.68 35.08
N LYS A 11 18.32 33.92 36.29
CA LYS A 11 17.79 33.27 37.51
C LYS A 11 16.38 33.69 37.87
N GLN A 12 15.91 34.83 37.41
CA GLN A 12 14.54 35.33 37.65
C GLN A 12 13.49 34.68 36.72
N TYR A 13 13.96 34.10 35.59
CA TYR A 13 13.07 33.50 34.60
C TYR A 13 13.56 32.12 34.19
N PRO A 14 13.55 31.14 35.13
CA PRO A 14 14.13 29.81 34.86
C PRO A 14 13.42 29.08 33.72
N VAL A 15 12.14 29.25 33.59
CA VAL A 15 11.36 28.63 32.48
C VAL A 15 11.80 29.19 31.12
N LEU A 16 11.98 30.51 31.02
CA LEU A 16 12.47 31.14 29.78
C LEU A 16 13.88 30.69 29.44
N ALA A 17 14.74 30.54 30.45
CA ALA A 17 16.12 30.06 30.25
C ALA A 17 16.12 28.61 29.71
N VAL A 18 15.33 27.71 30.33
CA VAL A 18 15.22 26.31 29.88
C VAL A 18 14.64 26.26 28.45
N PHE A 19 13.57 27.03 28.19
CA PHE A 19 12.96 27.11 26.87
C PHE A 19 13.96 27.58 25.80
N THR A 20 14.69 28.67 26.07
CA THR A 20 15.68 29.21 25.14
C THR A 20 16.82 28.25 24.88
N LEU A 21 17.33 27.59 25.94
CA LEU A 21 18.39 26.58 25.82
C LEU A 21 17.92 25.35 25.03
N PHE A 22 16.71 24.89 25.27
CA PHE A 22 16.12 23.78 24.53
C PHE A 22 16.03 24.06 23.03
N PHE A 23 15.45 25.20 22.63
CA PHE A 23 15.35 25.55 21.21
C PHE A 23 16.72 25.85 20.57
N ALA A 24 17.65 26.46 21.33
CA ALA A 24 19.01 26.67 20.84
C ALA A 24 19.73 25.33 20.59
N ALA A 25 19.57 24.37 21.51
CA ALA A 25 20.13 23.03 21.34
C ALA A 25 19.52 22.31 20.13
N LEU A 26 18.19 22.33 19.97
CA LEU A 26 17.52 21.77 18.79
C LEU A 26 17.99 22.40 17.49
N PHE A 27 18.13 23.71 17.47
CA PHE A 27 18.64 24.44 16.29
C PHE A 27 20.07 24.02 15.93
N VAL A 28 20.94 23.89 16.93
CA VAL A 28 22.32 23.42 16.69
C VAL A 28 22.33 21.98 16.20
N LEU A 29 21.51 21.09 16.79
CA LEU A 29 21.39 19.70 16.37
C LEU A 29 20.87 19.59 14.93
N ASP A 30 19.88 20.40 14.56
CA ASP A 30 19.33 20.47 13.21
C ASP A 30 20.39 20.94 12.19
N LEU A 31 21.25 21.90 12.55
CA LEU A 31 22.32 22.39 11.68
C LEU A 31 23.45 21.37 11.45
N VAL A 32 23.74 20.49 12.44
CA VAL A 32 24.85 19.55 12.34
C VAL A 32 24.40 18.16 11.89
N THR A 33 23.10 17.86 11.90
CA THR A 33 22.57 16.58 11.45
C THR A 33 22.47 16.57 9.91
N PRO A 34 23.05 15.57 9.23
CA PRO A 34 22.94 15.46 7.78
C PRO A 34 21.48 15.23 7.32
N ASP A 35 21.13 15.81 6.18
CA ASP A 35 19.84 15.54 5.53
C ASP A 35 19.72 14.06 5.17
N ARG A 36 18.53 13.48 5.41
CA ARG A 36 18.19 12.12 5.02
C ARG A 36 17.49 12.13 3.67
N ALA A 37 17.86 11.23 2.78
CA ALA A 37 17.19 11.09 1.48
C ALA A 37 15.85 10.35 1.58
N TYR A 38 15.74 9.46 2.57
CA TYR A 38 14.62 8.53 2.69
C TYR A 38 14.27 8.27 4.16
N SER A 39 12.97 8.06 4.42
CA SER A 39 12.47 7.56 5.70
C SER A 39 12.06 6.11 5.53
N GLU A 40 12.82 5.19 6.10
CA GLU A 40 12.47 3.77 6.08
C GLU A 40 11.14 3.50 6.79
N LEU A 41 10.93 4.18 7.92
CA LEU A 41 9.72 4.03 8.72
C LEU A 41 8.43 4.46 8.01
N GLU A 42 8.50 5.45 7.12
CA GLU A 42 7.34 5.93 6.35
C GLU A 42 7.35 5.41 4.92
N ASN A 43 8.38 4.67 4.53
CA ASN A 43 8.59 4.17 3.17
C ASN A 43 8.44 5.29 2.13
N THR A 44 9.08 6.46 2.39
CA THR A 44 8.95 7.64 1.54
C THR A 44 10.26 8.41 1.39
N THR A 45 10.44 9.01 0.22
CA THR A 45 11.53 9.96 -0.02
C THR A 45 11.27 11.26 0.74
N LEU A 46 12.29 11.76 1.44
CA LEU A 46 12.20 13.01 2.17
C LEU A 46 12.57 14.19 1.27
N THR A 47 11.88 15.31 1.47
CA THR A 47 12.14 16.53 0.73
C THR A 47 13.57 17.01 0.97
N GLN A 48 14.33 17.20 -0.10
CA GLN A 48 15.68 17.72 -0.05
C GLN A 48 15.67 19.26 -0.06
N ARG A 49 16.77 19.88 0.38
CA ARG A 49 16.92 21.32 0.47
C ARG A 49 16.63 21.99 -0.89
N PRO A 50 15.60 22.84 -1.00
CA PRO A 50 15.22 23.44 -2.26
C PRO A 50 16.25 24.50 -2.69
N LYS A 51 16.42 24.64 -4.01
CA LYS A 51 17.20 25.73 -4.60
C LYS A 51 16.25 26.81 -5.10
N LEU A 52 16.62 28.07 -4.91
CA LEU A 52 15.90 29.20 -5.51
C LEU A 52 16.22 29.24 -7.03
N THR A 53 15.23 28.93 -7.86
CA THR A 53 15.40 28.81 -9.31
C THR A 53 15.05 30.09 -10.07
N ALA A 54 14.19 30.94 -9.49
CA ALA A 54 13.79 32.21 -10.08
C ALA A 54 13.45 33.23 -9.01
N VAL A 55 13.88 34.49 -9.21
CA VAL A 55 13.51 35.65 -8.37
C VAL A 55 12.27 36.29 -8.95
N SER A 56 11.13 35.62 -8.82
CA SER A 56 9.77 36.10 -9.15
C SER A 56 8.85 35.77 -7.99
N VAL A 57 7.65 36.38 -7.96
CA VAL A 57 6.68 36.08 -6.90
C VAL A 57 6.35 34.62 -6.84
N ASP A 58 6.12 33.97 -7.98
CA ASP A 58 5.84 32.52 -8.05
C ASP A 58 7.06 31.68 -7.68
N GLY A 59 8.26 32.08 -8.11
CA GLY A 59 9.52 31.43 -7.75
C GLY A 59 9.79 31.46 -6.25
N LEU A 60 9.54 32.60 -5.59
CA LEU A 60 9.66 32.75 -4.15
C LEU A 60 8.59 31.93 -3.40
N ASN A 61 7.33 31.97 -3.83
CA ASN A 61 6.26 31.18 -3.24
C ASN A 61 6.56 29.67 -3.31
N ASN A 62 7.02 29.20 -4.46
CA ASN A 62 7.42 27.80 -4.65
C ASN A 62 8.62 27.43 -3.76
N TYR A 63 9.60 28.30 -3.66
CA TYR A 63 10.75 28.10 -2.79
C TYR A 63 10.33 27.97 -1.32
N PHE A 64 9.55 28.92 -0.78
CA PHE A 64 9.10 28.87 0.61
C PHE A 64 8.18 27.70 0.90
N THR A 65 7.32 27.30 -0.05
CA THR A 65 6.48 26.10 0.07
C THR A 65 7.35 24.86 0.19
N ASN A 66 8.33 24.70 -0.69
CA ASN A 66 9.24 23.55 -0.67
C ASN A 66 10.18 23.59 0.53
N TYR A 67 10.63 24.77 0.95
CA TYR A 67 11.45 24.93 2.16
C TYR A 67 10.67 24.54 3.43
N THR A 68 9.39 24.86 3.50
CA THR A 68 8.54 24.41 4.61
C THR A 68 8.40 22.88 4.65
N LYS A 69 8.27 22.22 3.50
CA LYS A 69 8.27 20.74 3.41
C LYS A 69 9.62 20.18 3.84
N TYR A 70 10.72 20.75 3.33
CA TYR A 70 12.07 20.36 3.70
C TYR A 70 12.28 20.41 5.22
N VAL A 71 11.98 21.52 5.88
CA VAL A 71 12.12 21.62 7.34
C VAL A 71 11.29 20.58 8.09
N LYS A 72 10.04 20.33 7.65
CA LYS A 72 9.20 19.28 8.25
C LYS A 72 9.77 17.88 8.09
N ASP A 73 10.42 17.61 6.97
CA ASP A 73 10.97 16.28 6.66
C ASP A 73 12.34 16.05 7.30
N GLN A 74 13.13 17.11 7.54
CA GLN A 74 14.52 17.01 7.97
C GLN A 74 14.76 17.42 9.43
N VAL A 75 13.75 17.94 10.15
CA VAL A 75 13.92 18.37 11.54
C VAL A 75 14.52 17.26 12.40
N PHE A 76 15.54 17.63 13.22
CA PHE A 76 16.23 16.70 14.11
C PHE A 76 15.25 15.91 15.00
N GLY A 77 15.41 14.60 15.01
CA GLY A 77 14.57 13.71 15.82
C GLY A 77 13.12 13.62 15.34
N ARG A 78 12.83 13.91 14.05
CA ARG A 78 11.47 13.90 13.49
C ARG A 78 10.68 12.64 13.85
N ASP A 79 11.28 11.48 13.69
CA ASP A 79 10.61 10.20 13.95
C ASP A 79 10.25 10.04 15.42
N GLN A 80 11.12 10.51 16.32
CA GLN A 80 10.90 10.53 17.78
C GLN A 80 9.80 11.52 18.17
N TRP A 81 9.73 12.69 17.52
CA TRP A 81 8.67 13.68 17.75
C TRP A 81 7.30 13.15 17.34
N ILE A 82 7.21 12.45 16.21
CA ILE A 82 5.96 11.82 15.75
C ILE A 82 5.52 10.74 16.74
N SER A 83 6.45 9.90 17.20
CA SER A 83 6.16 8.87 18.20
C SER A 83 5.74 9.47 19.54
N LEU A 84 6.37 10.55 19.98
CA LEU A 84 6.02 11.27 21.22
C LEU A 84 4.62 11.93 21.09
N GLN A 85 4.32 12.50 19.93
CA GLN A 85 2.98 13.03 19.65
C GLN A 85 1.93 11.92 19.74
N SER A 86 2.16 10.78 19.08
CA SER A 86 1.24 9.64 19.13
C SER A 86 1.06 9.14 20.56
N LEU A 87 2.14 9.03 21.32
CA LEU A 87 2.09 8.66 22.74
C LEU A 87 1.21 9.62 23.54
N ALA A 88 1.41 10.93 23.37
CA ALA A 88 0.60 11.93 24.06
C ALA A 88 -0.87 11.87 23.62
N GLU A 89 -1.14 11.72 22.33
CA GLU A 89 -2.51 11.61 21.81
C GLU A 89 -3.24 10.40 22.36
N THR A 90 -2.58 9.25 22.41
CA THR A 90 -3.21 7.98 22.80
C THR A 90 -3.26 7.77 24.31
N THR A 91 -2.27 8.27 25.08
CA THR A 91 -2.23 8.05 26.54
C THR A 91 -2.81 9.21 27.34
N LEU A 92 -2.44 10.47 27.00
CA LEU A 92 -2.91 11.65 27.74
C LEU A 92 -4.28 12.12 27.27
N PHE A 93 -4.50 12.16 25.97
CA PHE A 93 -5.76 12.62 25.38
C PHE A 93 -6.72 11.48 25.06
N GLN A 94 -6.32 10.21 25.28
CA GLN A 94 -7.12 9.00 25.04
C GLN A 94 -7.81 8.99 23.67
N LYS A 95 -7.11 9.51 22.66
CA LYS A 95 -7.62 9.49 21.28
C LYS A 95 -7.59 8.06 20.75
N THR A 96 -8.65 7.68 20.05
CA THR A 96 -8.78 6.40 19.35
C THR A 96 -8.27 6.45 17.92
N GLN A 97 -7.48 7.47 17.59
CA GLN A 97 -6.84 7.62 16.28
C GLN A 97 -5.52 8.39 16.41
N SER A 98 -4.57 8.05 15.55
CA SER A 98 -3.31 8.78 15.36
C SER A 98 -2.87 8.69 13.90
N GLY A 99 -2.30 9.75 13.34
CA GLY A 99 -1.79 9.77 11.96
C GLY A 99 -2.83 9.42 10.87
N GLY A 100 -4.14 9.61 11.14
CA GLY A 100 -5.22 9.23 10.23
C GLY A 100 -5.59 7.74 10.27
N ILE A 101 -5.08 7.02 11.26
CA ILE A 101 -5.36 5.60 11.49
C ILE A 101 -6.22 5.47 12.75
N LEU A 102 -7.30 4.69 12.66
CA LEU A 102 -8.13 4.30 13.79
C LEU A 102 -7.45 3.17 14.55
N LEU A 103 -7.45 3.27 15.88
CA LEU A 103 -6.86 2.30 16.79
C LEU A 103 -7.97 1.44 17.37
N GLY A 104 -8.14 0.26 16.82
CA GLY A 104 -9.20 -0.67 17.16
C GLY A 104 -8.84 -1.60 18.31
N ARG A 105 -9.70 -2.58 18.53
CA ARG A 105 -9.47 -3.69 19.45
C ARG A 105 -8.46 -4.67 18.85
N GLU A 106 -8.00 -5.63 19.67
CA GLU A 106 -7.05 -6.68 19.24
C GLU A 106 -5.81 -6.12 18.50
N HIS A 107 -5.38 -4.89 18.89
CA HIS A 107 -4.26 -4.15 18.28
C HIS A 107 -4.43 -3.89 16.77
N ARG A 108 -5.66 -4.03 16.24
CA ARG A 108 -5.93 -3.76 14.82
C ARG A 108 -5.94 -2.27 14.54
N MET A 109 -5.36 -1.93 13.42
CA MET A 109 -5.30 -0.57 12.89
C MET A 109 -6.11 -0.51 11.60
N PHE A 110 -6.92 0.54 11.45
CA PHE A 110 -7.79 0.71 10.28
C PHE A 110 -7.55 2.06 9.63
N ALA A 111 -7.52 2.09 8.32
CA ALA A 111 -7.55 3.35 7.60
C ALA A 111 -8.86 4.10 7.91
N ARG A 112 -8.76 5.40 8.16
CA ARG A 112 -9.92 6.25 8.36
C ARG A 112 -10.64 6.49 7.04
N SER A 113 -11.85 5.96 6.89
CA SER A 113 -12.69 6.12 5.70
C SER A 113 -14.10 6.53 6.10
N TYR A 114 -14.37 7.84 6.12
CA TYR A 114 -15.66 8.38 6.59
C TYR A 114 -16.60 8.77 5.46
N ARG A 115 -16.06 9.09 4.31
CA ARG A 115 -16.82 9.56 3.15
C ARG A 115 -15.98 9.43 1.89
N VAL A 116 -16.63 9.32 0.77
CA VAL A 116 -16.02 9.43 -0.57
C VAL A 116 -15.73 10.91 -0.88
N LEU A 117 -14.54 11.22 -1.31
CA LEU A 117 -14.19 12.55 -1.79
C LEU A 117 -14.59 12.70 -3.27
N PRO A 118 -14.89 13.93 -3.76
CA PRO A 118 -15.21 14.13 -5.18
C PRO A 118 -14.10 13.70 -6.16
N THR A 119 -12.84 13.70 -5.69
CA THR A 119 -11.70 13.19 -6.46
C THR A 119 -11.71 11.68 -6.55
N GLU A 120 -12.01 10.98 -5.45
CA GLU A 120 -12.14 9.53 -5.37
C GLU A 120 -13.33 9.05 -6.21
N GLU A 121 -14.47 9.75 -6.16
CA GLU A 121 -15.63 9.45 -6.99
C GLU A 121 -15.31 9.53 -8.50
N ARG A 122 -14.54 10.52 -8.92
CA ARG A 122 -14.11 10.61 -10.32
C ARG A 122 -13.17 9.49 -10.72
N VAL A 123 -12.25 9.09 -9.84
CA VAL A 123 -11.34 7.95 -10.07
C VAL A 123 -12.14 6.66 -10.14
N TRP A 124 -13.03 6.43 -9.18
CA TRP A 124 -13.93 5.29 -9.14
C TRP A 124 -14.70 5.10 -10.46
N ASN A 125 -15.38 6.15 -10.92
CA ASN A 125 -16.18 6.09 -12.16
C ASN A 125 -15.30 5.81 -13.39
N LYS A 126 -14.09 6.39 -13.46
CA LYS A 126 -13.15 6.12 -14.55
C LYS A 126 -12.66 4.67 -14.54
N ASN A 127 -12.37 4.15 -13.36
CA ASN A 127 -11.87 2.79 -13.20
C ASN A 127 -12.95 1.76 -13.49
N LEU A 128 -14.21 1.99 -13.06
CA LEU A 128 -15.35 1.16 -13.46
C LEU A 128 -15.53 1.13 -14.99
N ALA A 129 -15.52 2.29 -15.62
CA ALA A 129 -15.64 2.38 -17.09
C ALA A 129 -14.50 1.63 -17.80
N ALA A 130 -13.29 1.67 -17.25
CA ALA A 130 -12.15 0.96 -17.82
C ALA A 130 -12.27 -0.55 -17.71
N VAL A 131 -12.71 -1.06 -16.55
CA VAL A 131 -12.94 -2.50 -16.33
C VAL A 131 -14.08 -3.00 -17.20
N GLN A 132 -15.18 -2.23 -17.31
CA GLN A 132 -16.30 -2.55 -18.20
C GLN A 132 -15.85 -2.62 -19.68
N SER A 133 -15.10 -1.62 -20.14
CA SER A 133 -14.53 -1.58 -21.49
C SER A 133 -13.61 -2.76 -21.78
N LEU A 134 -12.80 -3.16 -20.79
CA LEU A 134 -11.94 -4.34 -20.92
C LEU A 134 -12.78 -5.62 -21.08
N GLY A 135 -13.86 -5.78 -20.29
CA GLY A 135 -14.79 -6.90 -20.41
C GLY A 135 -15.50 -6.95 -21.77
N GLU A 136 -15.89 -5.80 -22.30
CA GLU A 136 -16.53 -5.71 -23.63
C GLU A 136 -15.56 -6.08 -24.76
N ARG A 137 -14.28 -5.72 -24.65
CA ARG A 137 -13.25 -6.07 -25.65
C ARG A 137 -12.81 -7.54 -25.59
N TYR A 138 -12.85 -8.15 -24.41
CA TYR A 138 -12.42 -9.54 -24.20
C TYR A 138 -13.54 -10.36 -23.52
N PRO A 139 -14.68 -10.57 -24.20
CA PRO A 139 -15.86 -11.19 -23.60
C PRO A 139 -15.56 -12.60 -23.09
N GLY A 140 -16.02 -12.88 -21.88
CA GLY A 140 -15.84 -14.18 -21.22
C GLY A 140 -14.44 -14.45 -20.66
N LYS A 141 -13.46 -13.57 -20.89
CA LYS A 141 -12.09 -13.73 -20.37
C LYS A 141 -11.80 -12.89 -19.12
N VAL A 142 -12.59 -11.85 -18.83
CA VAL A 142 -12.28 -10.87 -17.79
C VAL A 142 -13.04 -11.18 -16.50
N SER A 143 -12.29 -11.37 -15.43
CA SER A 143 -12.79 -11.40 -14.05
C SER A 143 -12.33 -10.16 -13.28
N PHE A 144 -13.19 -9.63 -12.41
CA PHE A 144 -12.86 -8.51 -11.53
C PHE A 144 -13.07 -8.88 -10.07
N MET A 145 -12.04 -8.72 -9.28
CA MET A 145 -12.03 -8.96 -7.84
C MET A 145 -11.77 -7.64 -7.11
N LEU A 146 -12.77 -7.15 -6.37
CA LEU A 146 -12.65 -5.97 -5.52
C LEU A 146 -12.61 -6.42 -4.05
N VAL A 147 -11.42 -6.30 -3.45
CA VAL A 147 -11.16 -6.81 -2.10
C VAL A 147 -11.58 -5.77 -1.07
N PRO A 148 -12.43 -6.13 -0.09
CA PRO A 148 -12.86 -5.20 0.95
C PRO A 148 -11.72 -4.82 1.90
N SER A 149 -11.87 -3.69 2.57
CA SER A 149 -10.99 -3.26 3.67
C SER A 149 -11.20 -4.14 4.92
N ALA A 150 -10.19 -4.23 5.78
CA ALA A 150 -10.28 -4.96 7.04
C ALA A 150 -11.44 -4.48 7.92
N SER A 151 -11.83 -3.20 7.86
CA SER A 151 -12.97 -2.63 8.62
C SER A 151 -14.33 -3.21 8.24
N VAL A 152 -14.47 -3.79 7.04
CA VAL A 152 -15.70 -4.50 6.60
C VAL A 152 -15.80 -5.88 7.26
N LEU A 153 -14.66 -6.53 7.46
CA LEU A 153 -14.63 -7.86 8.09
C LEU A 153 -14.68 -7.81 9.60
N TYR A 154 -14.06 -6.79 10.20
CA TYR A 154 -13.89 -6.64 11.65
C TYR A 154 -14.54 -5.34 12.17
N PRO A 155 -15.85 -5.08 11.88
CA PRO A 155 -16.50 -3.87 12.35
C PRO A 155 -16.60 -3.79 13.88
N GLU A 156 -16.59 -4.94 14.58
CA GLU A 156 -16.59 -5.04 16.03
C GLU A 156 -15.28 -4.57 16.67
N ASP A 157 -14.17 -4.59 15.93
CA ASP A 157 -12.87 -4.15 16.40
C ASP A 157 -12.64 -2.64 16.22
N LEU A 158 -13.52 -1.97 15.50
CA LEU A 158 -13.44 -0.52 15.33
C LEU A 158 -13.64 0.23 16.65
N PRO A 159 -13.06 1.41 16.82
CA PRO A 159 -13.37 2.27 17.96
C PRO A 159 -14.87 2.56 18.06
N LEU A 160 -15.38 2.65 19.29
CA LEU A 160 -16.80 2.90 19.55
C LEU A 160 -17.28 4.15 18.79
N ALA A 161 -18.37 4.01 18.05
CA ALA A 161 -18.98 5.07 17.24
C ALA A 161 -18.04 5.68 16.18
N ALA A 162 -16.99 4.98 15.77
CA ALA A 162 -16.21 5.42 14.62
C ALA A 162 -17.07 5.39 13.36
N PRO A 163 -17.29 6.54 12.69
CA PRO A 163 -18.07 6.53 11.46
C PRO A 163 -17.34 5.71 10.38
N GLN A 164 -18.12 4.94 9.64
CA GLN A 164 -17.62 4.17 8.49
C GLN A 164 -18.44 4.51 7.26
N MET A 165 -17.79 4.51 6.11
CA MET A 165 -18.46 4.54 4.83
C MET A 165 -19.09 3.17 4.54
N ASP A 166 -20.20 3.15 3.83
CA ASP A 166 -20.80 1.91 3.32
C ASP A 166 -19.99 1.35 2.13
N GLU A 167 -18.90 0.66 2.46
CA GLU A 167 -18.03 0.06 1.47
C GLU A 167 -18.69 -1.16 0.79
N GLU A 168 -19.50 -1.93 1.51
CA GLU A 168 -20.23 -3.07 0.92
C GLU A 168 -21.24 -2.61 -0.12
N GLY A 169 -22.01 -1.55 0.18
CA GLY A 169 -22.91 -0.95 -0.80
C GLY A 169 -22.19 -0.46 -2.06
N ARG A 170 -20.97 0.08 -1.90
CA ARG A 170 -20.12 0.48 -3.04
C ARG A 170 -19.63 -0.72 -3.85
N ILE A 171 -19.32 -1.84 -3.21
CA ILE A 171 -18.96 -3.09 -3.90
C ILE A 171 -20.17 -3.62 -4.70
N ASP A 172 -21.39 -3.54 -4.14
CA ASP A 172 -22.62 -3.90 -4.83
C ASP A 172 -22.89 -2.99 -6.05
N GLU A 173 -22.66 -1.69 -5.92
CA GLU A 173 -22.71 -0.74 -7.03
C GLU A 173 -21.71 -1.11 -8.14
N ALA A 174 -20.48 -1.47 -7.78
CA ALA A 174 -19.47 -1.90 -8.75
C ALA A 174 -19.91 -3.16 -9.48
N GLN A 175 -20.44 -4.16 -8.78
CA GLN A 175 -20.95 -5.38 -9.39
C GLN A 175 -22.08 -5.09 -10.38
N ALA A 176 -23.02 -4.23 -10.01
CA ALA A 176 -24.13 -3.83 -10.88
C ALA A 176 -23.67 -3.04 -12.12
N ALA A 177 -22.59 -2.27 -12.00
CA ALA A 177 -22.03 -1.45 -13.07
C ALA A 177 -21.18 -2.22 -14.09
N LEU A 178 -20.85 -3.50 -13.82
CA LEU A 178 -19.89 -4.29 -14.60
C LEU A 178 -20.48 -5.56 -15.21
N PRO A 179 -21.57 -5.48 -16.01
CA PRO A 179 -22.23 -6.67 -16.59
C PRO A 179 -21.38 -7.41 -17.63
N ALA A 180 -20.31 -6.80 -18.17
CA ALA A 180 -19.43 -7.43 -19.17
C ALA A 180 -18.29 -8.26 -18.55
N VAL A 181 -18.14 -8.25 -17.22
CA VAL A 181 -17.08 -8.99 -16.53
C VAL A 181 -17.67 -9.98 -15.52
N GLN A 182 -16.91 -11.02 -15.20
CA GLN A 182 -17.24 -11.92 -14.11
C GLN A 182 -16.81 -11.26 -12.79
N PHE A 183 -17.76 -10.72 -12.02
CA PHE A 183 -17.47 -10.11 -10.73
C PHE A 183 -17.27 -11.18 -9.66
N LEU A 184 -16.11 -11.17 -9.01
CA LEU A 184 -15.74 -12.09 -7.94
C LEU A 184 -15.94 -11.42 -6.58
N ARG A 185 -17.04 -11.72 -5.91
CA ARG A 185 -17.33 -11.18 -4.58
C ARG A 185 -16.66 -12.03 -3.51
N VAL A 186 -15.54 -11.56 -2.98
CA VAL A 186 -14.74 -12.30 -1.99
C VAL A 186 -15.13 -12.00 -0.55
N THR A 187 -15.98 -11.00 -0.31
CA THR A 187 -16.37 -10.56 1.04
C THR A 187 -16.95 -11.69 1.88
N ASP A 188 -17.84 -12.51 1.31
CA ASP A 188 -18.52 -13.58 2.05
C ASP A 188 -17.58 -14.75 2.35
N ALA A 189 -16.70 -15.07 1.40
CA ALA A 189 -15.65 -16.08 1.61
C ALA A 189 -14.69 -15.67 2.73
N LEU A 190 -14.22 -14.43 2.71
CA LEU A 190 -13.38 -13.90 3.79
C LEU A 190 -14.13 -13.85 5.13
N ARG A 191 -15.41 -13.47 5.13
CA ARG A 191 -16.24 -13.42 6.35
C ARG A 191 -16.49 -14.79 6.97
N ALA A 192 -16.61 -15.83 6.15
CA ALA A 192 -16.74 -17.21 6.64
C ALA A 192 -15.53 -17.69 7.44
N HIS A 193 -14.37 -17.08 7.22
CA HIS A 193 -13.10 -17.39 7.88
C HIS A 193 -12.59 -16.24 8.79
N LYS A 194 -13.46 -15.32 9.19
CA LYS A 194 -13.04 -14.10 9.92
C LYS A 194 -12.37 -14.37 11.27
N ASP A 195 -12.58 -15.55 11.86
CA ASP A 195 -11.94 -15.95 13.11
C ASP A 195 -10.47 -16.36 12.90
N GLU A 196 -10.02 -16.46 11.65
CA GLU A 196 -8.64 -16.69 11.28
C GLU A 196 -7.90 -15.36 11.00
N TYR A 197 -6.58 -15.42 10.85
CA TYR A 197 -5.76 -14.23 10.68
C TYR A 197 -5.70 -13.79 9.20
N LEU A 198 -6.75 -13.12 8.72
CA LEU A 198 -6.93 -12.79 7.30
C LEU A 198 -6.37 -11.43 6.89
N TYR A 199 -6.23 -10.50 7.82
CA TYR A 199 -5.63 -9.17 7.58
C TYR A 199 -4.58 -8.88 8.64
N TYR A 200 -3.49 -8.24 8.21
CA TYR A 200 -2.50 -7.75 9.14
C TYR A 200 -3.09 -6.70 10.08
N ARG A 201 -2.61 -6.66 11.33
CA ARG A 201 -3.06 -5.68 12.32
C ARG A 201 -2.48 -4.29 12.06
N THR A 202 -1.22 -4.24 11.62
CA THR A 202 -0.45 -3.01 11.49
C THR A 202 -0.29 -2.54 10.04
N ASP A 203 -0.83 -3.30 9.09
CA ASP A 203 -0.79 -3.01 7.65
C ASP A 203 -2.18 -3.00 7.02
N HIS A 204 -2.27 -2.42 5.82
CA HIS A 204 -3.53 -2.35 5.08
C HIS A 204 -3.82 -3.61 4.24
N HIS A 205 -2.85 -4.50 4.05
CA HIS A 205 -3.03 -5.70 3.24
C HIS A 205 -3.73 -6.83 4.01
N TRP A 206 -4.31 -7.74 3.26
CA TRP A 206 -4.62 -9.08 3.75
C TRP A 206 -3.34 -9.87 4.00
N THR A 207 -3.46 -10.95 4.78
CA THR A 207 -2.38 -11.94 4.94
C THR A 207 -2.36 -12.88 3.72
N THR A 208 -1.33 -13.69 3.63
CA THR A 208 -1.27 -14.79 2.65
C THR A 208 -2.46 -15.73 2.76
N LEU A 209 -2.98 -15.94 3.98
CA LEU A 209 -4.20 -16.74 4.20
C LEU A 209 -5.45 -16.04 3.67
N GLY A 210 -5.60 -14.73 3.89
CA GLY A 210 -6.71 -13.97 3.31
C GLY A 210 -6.67 -14.00 1.78
N ALA A 211 -5.48 -13.84 1.19
CA ALA A 211 -5.28 -13.99 -0.25
C ALA A 211 -5.66 -15.40 -0.76
N TYR A 212 -5.37 -16.43 0.04
CA TYR A 212 -5.71 -17.81 -0.33
C TYR A 212 -7.22 -18.03 -0.43
N TYR A 213 -8.02 -17.58 0.53
CA TYR A 213 -9.47 -17.75 0.46
C TYR A 213 -10.10 -16.97 -0.72
N ALA A 214 -9.55 -15.82 -1.06
CA ALA A 214 -9.95 -15.10 -2.27
C ALA A 214 -9.54 -15.87 -3.55
N TYR A 215 -8.37 -16.54 -3.53
CA TYR A 215 -7.93 -17.38 -4.62
C TYR A 215 -8.80 -18.64 -4.77
N GLU A 216 -9.28 -19.26 -3.69
CA GLU A 216 -10.25 -20.38 -3.77
C GLU A 216 -11.53 -19.95 -4.49
N GLN A 217 -12.04 -18.73 -4.21
CA GLN A 217 -13.19 -18.17 -4.94
C GLN A 217 -12.89 -17.95 -6.43
N PHE A 218 -11.67 -17.50 -6.76
CA PHE A 218 -11.25 -17.41 -8.16
C PHE A 218 -11.22 -18.79 -8.82
N CYS A 219 -10.64 -19.81 -8.16
CA CYS A 219 -10.59 -21.17 -8.69
C CYS A 219 -11.99 -21.76 -8.91
N GLU A 220 -12.90 -21.59 -7.94
CA GLU A 220 -14.29 -22.03 -8.08
C GLU A 220 -14.96 -21.40 -9.31
N ALA A 221 -14.81 -20.09 -9.47
CA ALA A 221 -15.38 -19.34 -10.57
C ALA A 221 -14.81 -19.70 -11.95
N GLN A 222 -13.54 -20.16 -11.99
CA GLN A 222 -12.85 -20.56 -13.21
C GLN A 222 -12.88 -22.09 -13.45
N GLY A 223 -13.45 -22.87 -12.51
CA GLY A 223 -13.44 -24.34 -12.60
C GLY A 223 -12.05 -24.95 -12.45
N LEU A 224 -11.16 -24.30 -11.67
CA LEU A 224 -9.80 -24.73 -11.41
C LEU A 224 -9.68 -25.46 -10.08
N THR A 225 -8.68 -26.33 -9.96
CA THR A 225 -8.32 -26.94 -8.68
C THR A 225 -7.45 -25.98 -7.88
N PRO A 226 -7.80 -25.64 -6.63
CA PRO A 226 -6.98 -24.78 -5.81
C PRO A 226 -5.59 -25.37 -5.49
N PHE A 227 -4.62 -24.49 -5.24
CA PHE A 227 -3.30 -24.81 -4.74
C PHE A 227 -3.38 -25.61 -3.43
N ASP A 228 -2.68 -26.74 -3.36
CA ASP A 228 -2.63 -27.55 -2.15
C ASP A 228 -1.59 -27.00 -1.16
N ARG A 229 -2.07 -26.23 -0.19
CA ARG A 229 -1.23 -25.66 0.86
C ARG A 229 -0.46 -26.71 1.67
N SER A 230 -1.00 -27.92 1.81
CA SER A 230 -0.39 -28.97 2.62
C SER A 230 0.84 -29.59 1.97
N ALA A 231 0.96 -29.43 0.66
CA ALA A 231 2.08 -30.00 -0.13
C ALA A 231 3.34 -29.12 -0.11
N HIS A 232 3.28 -27.91 0.46
CA HIS A 232 4.38 -26.94 0.40
C HIS A 232 4.82 -26.50 1.80
N PRO A 233 6.15 -26.35 2.04
CA PRO A 233 6.66 -25.79 3.27
C PRO A 233 6.17 -24.36 3.49
N VAL A 234 5.85 -24.04 4.73
CA VAL A 234 5.46 -22.68 5.16
C VAL A 234 6.66 -22.01 5.83
N GLU A 235 7.03 -20.86 5.31
CA GLU A 235 8.04 -19.98 5.87
C GLU A 235 7.38 -18.81 6.61
N THR A 236 8.08 -18.25 7.59
CA THR A 236 7.57 -17.15 8.40
C THR A 236 8.61 -16.08 8.67
N ALA A 237 8.20 -14.83 8.73
CA ALA A 237 9.02 -13.71 9.18
C ALA A 237 8.24 -12.88 10.19
N GLU A 238 8.80 -12.79 11.39
CA GLU A 238 8.25 -12.04 12.50
C GLU A 238 8.62 -10.55 12.42
N ASN A 239 8.05 -9.76 13.34
CA ASN A 239 8.34 -8.34 13.52
C ASN A 239 8.05 -7.50 12.28
N PHE A 240 6.93 -7.77 11.64
CA PHE A 240 6.41 -6.92 10.57
C PHE A 240 5.55 -5.79 11.15
N TYR A 241 5.95 -4.57 10.88
CA TYR A 241 5.18 -3.36 11.15
C TYR A 241 4.85 -2.68 9.83
N GLY A 242 3.59 -2.65 9.47
CA GLY A 242 3.16 -2.18 8.15
C GLY A 242 2.84 -0.69 8.07
N THR A 243 2.16 -0.32 7.00
CA THR A 243 1.87 1.08 6.64
C THR A 243 0.92 1.79 7.59
N HIS A 244 0.04 1.06 8.28
CA HIS A 244 -0.81 1.65 9.32
C HIS A 244 0.02 2.05 10.54
N TYR A 245 0.92 1.18 10.96
CA TYR A 245 1.83 1.52 12.05
C TYR A 245 2.76 2.68 11.69
N SER A 246 3.28 2.75 10.47
CA SER A 246 4.12 3.86 9.99
C SER A 246 3.48 5.23 10.24
N LYS A 247 2.16 5.30 10.10
CA LYS A 247 1.37 6.52 10.30
C LYS A 247 0.95 6.74 11.75
N ALA A 248 0.49 5.69 12.41
CA ALA A 248 -0.08 5.77 13.76
C ALA A 248 0.98 5.88 14.85
N ARG A 249 2.11 5.14 14.71
CA ARG A 249 3.23 5.12 15.66
C ARG A 249 2.83 4.89 17.11
N THR A 250 1.83 4.03 17.35
CA THR A 250 1.39 3.76 18.72
C THR A 250 2.42 2.93 19.48
N TRP A 251 2.60 3.25 20.75
CA TRP A 251 3.58 2.60 21.62
C TRP A 251 3.27 1.14 21.95
N ASN A 252 2.00 0.75 21.84
CA ASN A 252 1.49 -0.58 22.17
C ASN A 252 1.11 -1.42 20.94
N ALA A 253 1.64 -1.08 19.77
CA ALA A 253 1.42 -1.88 18.57
C ALA A 253 2.06 -3.26 18.73
N GLU A 254 1.33 -4.29 18.32
CA GLU A 254 1.85 -5.64 18.22
C GLU A 254 2.30 -5.91 16.78
N PRO A 255 3.51 -6.44 16.56
CA PRO A 255 3.97 -6.76 15.22
C PRO A 255 3.17 -7.90 14.61
N ASP A 256 3.09 -7.89 13.31
CA ASP A 256 2.54 -8.96 12.51
C ASP A 256 3.60 -10.01 12.16
N THR A 257 3.14 -11.16 11.66
CA THR A 257 3.99 -12.20 11.08
C THR A 257 3.60 -12.38 9.62
N ILE A 258 4.57 -12.24 8.71
CA ILE A 258 4.38 -12.59 7.30
C ILE A 258 4.60 -14.09 7.16
N THR A 259 3.71 -14.77 6.43
CA THR A 259 3.85 -16.19 6.08
C THR A 259 3.82 -16.33 4.56
N TRP A 260 4.57 -17.28 4.02
CA TRP A 260 4.52 -17.61 2.60
C TRP A 260 4.84 -19.09 2.39
N TYR A 261 4.53 -19.62 1.21
CA TYR A 261 4.91 -20.95 0.80
C TYR A 261 6.19 -20.88 -0.02
N ASP A 262 7.19 -21.72 0.29
CA ASP A 262 8.43 -21.79 -0.48
C ASP A 262 8.14 -22.43 -1.86
N LEU A 263 8.14 -21.60 -2.88
CA LEU A 263 7.85 -21.98 -4.26
C LEU A 263 9.07 -21.73 -5.14
N PRO A 264 9.55 -22.72 -5.89
CA PRO A 264 10.77 -22.61 -6.70
C PRO A 264 10.56 -21.88 -8.03
N ASN A 265 9.36 -21.37 -8.29
CA ASN A 265 8.99 -20.76 -9.55
C ASN A 265 9.81 -19.51 -9.87
N ARG A 266 10.05 -19.27 -11.15
CA ARG A 266 10.84 -18.12 -11.61
C ARG A 266 9.95 -16.91 -11.90
N LEU A 267 10.49 -15.75 -11.60
CA LEU A 267 9.93 -14.45 -11.89
C LEU A 267 10.88 -13.69 -12.84
N THR A 268 10.35 -13.16 -13.92
CA THR A 268 11.07 -12.21 -14.80
C THR A 268 10.45 -10.83 -14.63
N ILE A 269 11.29 -9.82 -14.35
CA ILE A 269 10.87 -8.42 -14.14
C ILE A 269 11.42 -7.57 -15.25
N TRP A 270 10.58 -6.75 -15.89
CA TRP A 270 10.99 -5.74 -16.86
C TRP A 270 10.92 -4.34 -16.25
N ASN A 271 12.07 -3.65 -16.23
CA ASN A 271 12.12 -2.23 -15.90
C ASN A 271 11.66 -1.41 -17.12
N ILE A 272 10.40 -1.07 -17.14
CA ILE A 272 9.80 -0.26 -18.20
C ILE A 272 9.97 1.22 -17.84
N THR A 273 11.16 1.77 -18.10
CA THR A 273 11.50 3.16 -17.74
C THR A 273 11.47 4.12 -18.93
N ALA A 274 11.49 3.62 -20.18
CA ALA A 274 11.50 4.45 -21.37
C ALA A 274 10.29 4.16 -22.26
N PRO A 275 9.70 5.17 -22.92
CA PRO A 275 8.64 4.95 -23.92
C PRO A 275 9.12 4.04 -25.05
N GLY A 276 8.43 2.95 -25.31
CA GLY A 276 8.52 2.18 -26.55
C GLY A 276 9.28 0.86 -26.51
N GLN A 277 10.07 0.53 -25.47
CA GLN A 277 10.76 -0.77 -25.40
C GLN A 277 10.86 -1.26 -23.95
N PRO A 278 10.42 -2.49 -23.63
CA PRO A 278 10.83 -3.16 -22.42
C PRO A 278 12.33 -3.42 -22.47
N THR A 279 13.04 -3.12 -21.40
CA THR A 279 14.44 -3.56 -21.23
C THR A 279 14.50 -5.08 -21.09
N GLU A 280 15.68 -5.68 -21.27
CA GLU A 280 15.86 -7.11 -20.99
C GLU A 280 15.34 -7.44 -19.58
N GLY A 281 14.57 -8.51 -19.46
CA GLY A 281 13.99 -8.93 -18.20
C GLY A 281 15.07 -9.47 -17.25
N THR A 282 14.96 -9.11 -15.97
CA THR A 282 15.79 -9.69 -14.91
C THR A 282 15.08 -10.90 -14.32
N GLN A 283 15.72 -12.08 -14.40
CA GLN A 283 15.19 -13.31 -13.81
C GLN A 283 15.60 -13.44 -12.34
N THR A 284 14.65 -13.86 -11.50
CA THR A 284 14.83 -14.08 -10.06
C THR A 284 13.84 -15.13 -9.54
N GLY A 285 13.85 -15.44 -8.25
CA GLY A 285 12.78 -16.19 -7.59
C GLY A 285 11.55 -15.32 -7.33
N LEU A 286 10.47 -15.92 -6.85
CA LEU A 286 9.21 -15.23 -6.54
C LEU A 286 9.36 -14.20 -5.41
N TYR A 287 10.27 -14.44 -4.49
CA TYR A 287 10.40 -13.70 -3.25
C TYR A 287 11.76 -13.02 -3.13
N ASP A 288 11.76 -11.75 -2.79
CA ASP A 288 12.96 -11.01 -2.37
C ASP A 288 13.10 -11.10 -0.85
N THR A 289 13.72 -12.16 -0.37
CA THR A 289 13.91 -12.37 1.07
C THR A 289 14.81 -11.31 1.72
N GLY A 290 15.62 -10.56 0.96
CA GLY A 290 16.36 -9.41 1.47
C GLY A 290 15.45 -8.28 1.97
N LYS A 291 14.19 -8.23 1.52
CA LYS A 291 13.20 -7.29 2.06
C LYS A 291 12.74 -7.62 3.48
N LEU A 292 12.99 -8.82 3.98
CA LEU A 292 12.68 -9.19 5.36
C LEU A 292 13.58 -8.48 6.38
N ASP A 293 14.73 -7.95 5.94
CA ASP A 293 15.67 -7.20 6.78
C ASP A 293 15.40 -5.69 6.78
N VAL A 294 14.47 -5.20 5.95
CA VAL A 294 14.09 -3.79 5.90
C VAL A 294 12.69 -3.57 6.44
N TYR A 295 12.29 -2.30 6.57
CA TYR A 295 10.98 -1.96 7.15
C TYR A 295 9.81 -2.47 6.31
N ASP A 296 9.84 -2.28 4.98
CA ASP A 296 8.80 -2.73 4.04
C ASP A 296 8.99 -4.21 3.68
N LYS A 297 8.73 -5.08 4.67
CA LYS A 297 8.85 -6.53 4.49
C LYS A 297 7.86 -7.10 3.48
N TYR A 298 6.66 -6.49 3.33
CA TYR A 298 5.66 -6.97 2.38
C TYR A 298 6.13 -6.88 0.92
N ALA A 299 7.07 -5.98 0.62
CA ALA A 299 7.70 -5.89 -0.69
C ALA A 299 8.53 -7.13 -1.09
N MET A 300 8.67 -8.13 -0.19
CA MET A 300 9.27 -9.42 -0.56
C MET A 300 8.47 -10.15 -1.63
N PHE A 301 7.14 -10.04 -1.61
CA PHE A 301 6.29 -10.67 -2.61
C PHE A 301 6.51 -10.03 -3.98
N LEU A 302 6.86 -10.84 -4.97
CA LEU A 302 7.11 -10.44 -6.36
C LEU A 302 8.12 -9.28 -6.52
N HIS A 303 9.03 -9.09 -5.55
CA HIS A 303 9.96 -7.95 -5.50
C HIS A 303 9.25 -6.59 -5.51
N GLY A 304 8.07 -6.50 -4.88
CA GLY A 304 7.26 -5.29 -4.79
C GLY A 304 6.38 -5.04 -6.02
N ASN A 305 6.21 -3.76 -6.39
CA ASN A 305 5.30 -3.36 -7.44
C ASN A 305 6.07 -3.00 -8.71
N ASN A 306 6.14 -3.94 -9.65
CA ASN A 306 6.82 -3.78 -10.93
C ASN A 306 5.81 -3.43 -12.03
N GLY A 307 6.24 -2.72 -13.08
CA GLY A 307 5.36 -2.37 -14.20
C GLY A 307 4.84 -3.59 -14.94
N LEU A 308 5.76 -4.50 -15.32
CA LEU A 308 5.45 -5.79 -15.92
C LEU A 308 6.35 -6.86 -15.30
N SER A 309 5.75 -7.97 -14.92
CA SER A 309 6.46 -9.18 -14.48
C SER A 309 5.80 -10.41 -15.07
N ARG A 310 6.56 -11.48 -15.27
CA ARG A 310 6.06 -12.80 -15.64
C ARG A 310 6.51 -13.84 -14.62
N VAL A 311 5.57 -14.57 -14.06
CA VAL A 311 5.82 -15.76 -13.24
C VAL A 311 5.64 -16.98 -14.12
N GLU A 312 6.62 -17.89 -14.08
CA GLU A 312 6.50 -19.23 -14.67
C GLU A 312 5.79 -20.13 -13.65
N GLY A 313 4.75 -20.83 -14.09
CA GLY A 313 3.99 -21.74 -13.23
C GLY A 313 3.99 -23.17 -13.74
N ASP A 314 3.38 -24.06 -12.96
CA ASP A 314 3.37 -25.50 -13.18
C ASP A 314 2.07 -25.98 -13.85
N GLY A 315 1.09 -25.09 -14.01
CA GLY A 315 -0.20 -25.37 -14.64
C GLY A 315 -0.19 -25.28 -16.16
N THR A 316 -1.33 -24.94 -16.72
CA THR A 316 -1.51 -24.81 -18.19
C THR A 316 -2.12 -23.47 -18.55
N GLY A 317 -1.89 -23.01 -19.78
CA GLY A 317 -2.44 -21.74 -20.24
C GLY A 317 -1.76 -20.53 -19.65
N LYS A 318 -2.34 -19.35 -19.91
CA LYS A 318 -1.78 -18.06 -19.53
C LYS A 318 -2.84 -17.14 -18.93
N ILE A 319 -2.47 -16.41 -17.89
CA ILE A 319 -3.30 -15.38 -17.29
C ILE A 319 -2.60 -14.02 -17.24
N LEU A 320 -3.34 -12.96 -17.51
CA LEU A 320 -2.93 -11.58 -17.23
C LEU A 320 -3.58 -11.11 -15.93
N VAL A 321 -2.77 -10.65 -14.98
CA VAL A 321 -3.23 -10.06 -13.72
C VAL A 321 -2.94 -8.56 -13.72
N ILE A 322 -3.99 -7.74 -13.73
CA ILE A 322 -3.92 -6.28 -13.59
C ILE A 322 -4.20 -5.96 -12.12
N LYS A 323 -3.28 -5.26 -11.45
CA LYS A 323 -3.31 -5.32 -9.99
C LYS A 323 -2.89 -4.05 -9.26
N ASP A 324 -3.27 -4.00 -7.96
CA ASP A 324 -2.56 -3.28 -6.93
C ASP A 324 -1.67 -4.23 -6.09
N SER A 325 -1.13 -3.74 -4.96
CA SER A 325 -0.23 -4.54 -4.12
C SER A 325 -0.89 -5.74 -3.42
N TYR A 326 -2.21 -5.80 -3.35
CA TYR A 326 -2.90 -6.96 -2.77
C TYR A 326 -2.64 -8.24 -3.54
N ALA A 327 -2.53 -8.15 -4.86
CA ALA A 327 -2.23 -9.34 -5.68
C ALA A 327 -0.82 -9.90 -5.47
N ASN A 328 0.10 -9.17 -4.83
CA ASN A 328 1.47 -9.68 -4.64
C ASN A 328 1.51 -10.97 -3.83
N SER A 329 0.66 -11.12 -2.81
CA SER A 329 0.53 -12.37 -2.04
C SER A 329 -0.48 -13.37 -2.62
N PHE A 330 -1.26 -12.97 -3.62
CA PHE A 330 -2.23 -13.81 -4.33
C PHE A 330 -1.61 -14.55 -5.52
N VAL A 331 -0.80 -13.85 -6.32
CA VAL A 331 -0.18 -14.36 -7.56
C VAL A 331 0.60 -15.67 -7.36
N PRO A 332 1.35 -15.88 -6.27
CA PRO A 332 2.04 -17.14 -6.04
C PRO A 332 1.14 -18.40 -6.13
N TYR A 333 -0.12 -18.30 -5.72
CA TYR A 333 -1.05 -19.44 -5.81
C TYR A 333 -1.42 -19.81 -7.25
N LEU A 334 -1.43 -18.83 -8.16
CA LEU A 334 -1.76 -19.05 -9.58
C LEU A 334 -0.73 -19.94 -10.28
N THR A 335 0.47 -20.12 -9.71
CA THR A 335 1.50 -21.03 -10.26
C THR A 335 1.03 -22.45 -10.40
N ALA A 336 0.12 -22.90 -9.54
CA ALA A 336 -0.48 -24.23 -9.64
C ALA A 336 -1.43 -24.39 -10.84
N ASN A 337 -1.99 -23.30 -11.36
CA ASN A 337 -3.04 -23.36 -12.39
C ASN A 337 -2.58 -22.94 -13.77
N TYR A 338 -1.63 -22.01 -13.89
CA TYR A 338 -1.20 -21.42 -15.14
C TYR A 338 0.27 -21.68 -15.41
N ALA A 339 0.64 -21.86 -16.68
CA ALA A 339 2.03 -22.00 -17.11
C ALA A 339 2.76 -20.64 -17.16
N ALA A 340 2.02 -19.57 -17.42
CA ALA A 340 2.55 -18.20 -17.40
C ALA A 340 1.53 -17.22 -16.80
N ILE A 341 1.99 -16.42 -15.85
CA ILE A 341 1.21 -15.40 -15.17
C ILE A 341 1.88 -14.05 -15.43
N ASP A 342 1.33 -13.25 -16.30
CA ASP A 342 1.78 -11.86 -16.51
C ASP A 342 1.09 -10.94 -15.53
N VAL A 343 1.87 -10.09 -14.89
CA VAL A 343 1.41 -9.19 -13.83
C VAL A 343 1.70 -7.74 -14.23
N VAL A 344 0.67 -6.92 -14.30
CA VAL A 344 0.75 -5.50 -14.68
C VAL A 344 0.28 -4.62 -13.52
N ASP A 345 1.13 -3.66 -13.16
CA ASP A 345 0.79 -2.58 -12.22
C ASP A 345 0.88 -1.23 -12.93
N PHE A 346 -0.25 -0.61 -13.20
CA PHE A 346 -0.33 0.65 -13.98
C PHE A 346 0.32 1.86 -13.29
N ARG A 347 0.65 1.78 -12.01
CA ARG A 347 1.46 2.81 -11.34
C ARG A 347 2.86 2.89 -11.92
N ASN A 348 3.36 1.76 -12.46
CA ASN A 348 4.70 1.61 -13.01
C ASN A 348 4.70 1.14 -14.49
N TYR A 349 3.56 0.74 -15.05
CA TYR A 349 3.38 0.34 -16.44
C TYR A 349 2.75 1.47 -17.25
N ASN A 350 3.46 2.01 -18.24
CA ASN A 350 3.02 3.19 -18.97
C ASN A 350 2.58 2.89 -20.43
N TYR A 351 2.34 1.62 -20.75
CA TYR A 351 1.93 1.18 -22.09
C TYR A 351 0.47 0.74 -22.08
N GLY A 352 -0.12 0.63 -23.29
CA GLY A 352 -1.43 0.00 -23.49
C GLY A 352 -1.36 -1.52 -23.29
N LEU A 353 -2.51 -2.13 -23.02
CA LEU A 353 -2.61 -3.59 -22.87
C LEU A 353 -2.82 -4.33 -24.18
N ASP A 354 -3.35 -3.68 -25.21
CA ASP A 354 -3.80 -4.36 -26.43
C ASP A 354 -2.69 -5.14 -27.11
N GLN A 355 -1.50 -4.54 -27.22
CA GLN A 355 -0.35 -5.24 -27.80
C GLN A 355 0.11 -6.40 -26.90
N LEU A 356 0.17 -6.19 -25.59
CA LEU A 356 0.54 -7.24 -24.63
C LEU A 356 -0.45 -8.43 -24.71
N ILE A 357 -1.74 -8.14 -24.81
CA ILE A 357 -2.78 -9.16 -24.92
C ILE A 357 -2.71 -9.87 -26.26
N ALA A 358 -2.51 -9.13 -27.36
CA ALA A 358 -2.41 -9.70 -28.70
C ALA A 358 -1.19 -10.62 -28.87
N ASP A 359 -0.06 -10.24 -28.26
CA ASP A 359 1.18 -11.01 -28.36
C ASP A 359 1.19 -12.29 -27.51
N ASN A 360 0.33 -12.39 -26.49
CA ASN A 360 0.39 -13.48 -25.52
C ASN A 360 -0.81 -14.44 -25.55
N ASP A 361 -1.94 -14.04 -26.13
CA ASP A 361 -3.19 -14.85 -26.22
C ASP A 361 -3.57 -15.46 -24.86
N TYR A 362 -3.96 -14.59 -23.90
CA TYR A 362 -4.33 -15.02 -22.55
C TYR A 362 -5.65 -15.78 -22.52
N ASP A 363 -5.71 -16.85 -21.75
CA ASP A 363 -6.94 -17.61 -21.49
C ASP A 363 -7.86 -16.87 -20.52
N ALA A 364 -7.25 -16.13 -19.56
CA ALA A 364 -7.97 -15.33 -18.57
C ALA A 364 -7.28 -13.99 -18.30
N ILE A 365 -8.08 -13.01 -17.89
CA ILE A 365 -7.63 -11.69 -17.43
C ILE A 365 -8.27 -11.45 -16.06
N LEU A 366 -7.46 -11.28 -15.03
CA LEU A 366 -7.93 -10.94 -13.68
C LEU A 366 -7.56 -9.50 -13.36
N VAL A 367 -8.56 -8.66 -13.06
CA VAL A 367 -8.35 -7.35 -12.45
C VAL A 367 -8.56 -7.50 -10.95
N LEU A 368 -7.49 -7.36 -10.15
CA LEU A 368 -7.51 -7.52 -8.70
C LEU A 368 -7.06 -6.23 -8.01
N TYR A 369 -7.96 -5.61 -7.30
CA TYR A 369 -7.72 -4.37 -6.56
C TYR A 369 -8.35 -4.42 -5.16
N SER A 370 -7.67 -3.81 -4.18
CA SER A 370 -8.32 -3.42 -2.94
C SER A 370 -9.30 -2.27 -3.19
N TYR A 371 -10.35 -2.18 -2.39
CA TYR A 371 -11.30 -1.08 -2.47
C TYR A 371 -10.60 0.28 -2.39
N SER A 372 -9.68 0.46 -1.45
CA SER A 372 -8.99 1.73 -1.26
C SER A 372 -8.11 2.13 -2.43
N SER A 373 -7.41 1.19 -3.06
CA SER A 373 -6.64 1.46 -4.27
C SER A 373 -7.54 1.74 -5.47
N PHE A 374 -8.61 0.97 -5.63
CA PHE A 374 -9.54 1.17 -6.74
C PHE A 374 -10.17 2.55 -6.74
N THR A 375 -10.43 3.13 -5.58
CA THR A 375 -10.95 4.50 -5.43
C THR A 375 -9.91 5.60 -5.60
N SER A 376 -8.63 5.27 -5.47
CA SER A 376 -7.55 6.28 -5.43
C SER A 376 -6.52 6.16 -6.55
N ASP A 377 -6.39 5.00 -7.22
CA ASP A 377 -5.45 4.79 -8.33
C ASP A 377 -5.91 5.50 -9.60
N PRO A 378 -5.22 6.59 -10.01
CA PRO A 378 -5.61 7.36 -11.18
C PRO A 378 -5.13 6.73 -12.50
N TYR A 379 -4.48 5.56 -12.47
CA TYR A 379 -3.82 4.96 -13.64
C TYR A 379 -4.57 3.75 -14.22
N LEU A 380 -5.40 3.06 -13.43
CA LEU A 380 -6.14 1.88 -13.89
C LEU A 380 -7.02 2.15 -15.12
N TYR A 381 -7.48 3.40 -15.32
CA TYR A 381 -8.26 3.76 -16.51
C TYR A 381 -7.56 3.39 -17.83
N ARG A 382 -6.23 3.21 -17.84
CA ARG A 382 -5.45 2.79 -19.00
C ARG A 382 -5.82 1.39 -19.49
N ALA A 383 -6.37 0.54 -18.61
CA ALA A 383 -6.88 -0.78 -19.00
C ALA A 383 -8.05 -0.68 -20.00
N GLY A 384 -8.80 0.41 -19.96
CA GLY A 384 -9.95 0.65 -20.84
C GLY A 384 -9.62 1.37 -22.15
N VAL A 385 -8.40 1.88 -22.31
CA VAL A 385 -7.99 2.63 -23.49
C VAL A 385 -7.48 1.64 -24.55
N ALA A 386 -8.11 1.66 -25.74
CA ALA A 386 -7.55 0.99 -26.91
C ALA A 386 -6.25 1.67 -27.29
N GLY A 387 -5.16 0.91 -27.41
CA GLY A 387 -3.82 1.39 -27.72
C GLY A 387 -3.65 1.72 -29.20
#